data_806878dde1c0e7079a720069781583f9
#
_entry.id   806878dde1c0e7079a720069781583f9
#
_cell.length_a   1.000
_cell.length_b   1.000
_cell.length_c   1.000
_cell.angle_alpha   90.00
_cell.angle_beta   90.00
_cell.angle_gamma   90.00
#
_symmetry.space_group_name_H-M   'P 1'
#
loop_
_entity.id
_entity.type
_entity.pdbx_description
1 polymer ?
#
loop_
_entity_poly.entity_id
_entity_poly.type
_entity_poly.pdbx_seq_one_letter_code
_entity_poly.pdbx_strand_id
1 'polypeptide(L)'
;MRPEEARADRPAYEVQNGVVSEVGFYAAYQISTRWRLIGGATFSRLPDTIAGSPIVGERILNQYYAGAAYDLSSEQEQWPQGRPLIVRALYGASTDCNLVDIVAFRCTTVHTKDDTGIVGAEVGWPLVDRLNGWPLDLAGFVGVTQHKEQGLQPDFPEIKGYIKAYFYGFPWDAKLRTRIGLGVGLSWAKDIPFSEARDLEAKGRNTSHLLQVLDPTIDMSLGDLIAVRSLRNTFFGAGVSHRSGIFGSSQLLGNVNGGSNYIYGYLETSF
;
A
#
# COMPACT_ATOMS: atom_id res chain seq x y z
N MET A 1 -1.13 23.97 -32.81
CA MET A 1 -1.38 23.60 -34.25
C MET A 1 -2.22 24.71 -34.84
N ARG A 2 -1.78 25.31 -35.95
CA ARG A 2 -2.50 26.40 -36.57
C ARG A 2 -3.78 25.92 -37.25
N PRO A 3 -4.82 26.74 -37.36
CA PRO A 3 -6.07 26.35 -38.05
C PRO A 3 -5.87 25.81 -39.46
N GLU A 4 -4.89 26.34 -40.18
CA GLU A 4 -4.51 25.95 -41.57
C GLU A 4 -3.84 24.56 -41.64
N GLU A 5 -3.37 24.01 -40.52
CA GLU A 5 -2.78 22.67 -40.41
C GLU A 5 -3.80 21.61 -39.94
N ALA A 6 -5.02 22.02 -39.63
CA ALA A 6 -6.06 21.13 -39.14
C ALA A 6 -6.58 20.20 -40.23
N ARG A 7 -6.82 18.94 -39.89
CA ARG A 7 -7.43 17.89 -40.70
C ARG A 7 -8.59 17.26 -39.97
N ALA A 8 -9.41 16.45 -40.63
CA ALA A 8 -10.55 15.79 -40.01
C ALA A 8 -10.13 14.86 -38.82
N ASP A 9 -8.97 14.23 -38.92
CA ASP A 9 -8.35 13.39 -37.90
C ASP A 9 -7.42 14.15 -36.93
N ARG A 10 -7.25 15.47 -37.16
CA ARG A 10 -6.30 16.29 -36.44
C ARG A 10 -6.80 17.74 -36.29
N PRO A 11 -7.83 17.99 -35.49
CA PRO A 11 -8.44 19.30 -35.32
C PRO A 11 -7.48 20.36 -34.80
N ALA A 12 -7.73 21.63 -35.16
CA ALA A 12 -6.97 22.76 -34.62
C ALA A 12 -7.12 22.83 -33.10
N TYR A 13 -6.03 23.10 -32.42
CA TYR A 13 -6.01 23.24 -30.97
C TYR A 13 -5.05 24.35 -30.55
N GLU A 14 -5.56 25.29 -29.76
CA GLU A 14 -4.75 26.32 -29.11
C GLU A 14 -4.56 25.96 -27.63
N VAL A 15 -3.31 25.79 -27.22
CA VAL A 15 -2.96 25.55 -25.82
C VAL A 15 -3.22 26.83 -25.01
N GLN A 16 -4.10 26.74 -24.03
CA GLN A 16 -4.29 27.80 -23.03
C GLN A 16 -3.41 27.53 -21.81
N ASN A 17 -3.13 28.58 -21.03
CA ASN A 17 -2.39 28.45 -19.80
C ASN A 17 -3.16 27.56 -18.81
N GLY A 18 -2.46 26.62 -18.17
CA GLY A 18 -3.02 25.72 -17.19
C GLY A 18 -1.99 25.28 -16.16
N VAL A 19 -2.45 24.93 -14.98
CA VAL A 19 -1.58 24.41 -13.90
C VAL A 19 -1.69 22.90 -13.89
N VAL A 20 -0.57 22.22 -14.07
CA VAL A 20 -0.44 20.77 -13.86
C VAL A 20 -0.22 20.53 -12.38
N SER A 21 -1.06 19.70 -11.77
CA SER A 21 -0.87 19.25 -10.38
C SER A 21 -0.18 17.90 -10.40
N GLU A 22 0.92 17.80 -9.66
CA GLU A 22 1.72 16.58 -9.59
C GLU A 22 2.06 16.23 -8.15
N VAL A 23 1.93 14.95 -7.80
CA VAL A 23 2.40 14.37 -6.54
C VAL A 23 3.29 13.18 -6.87
N GLY A 24 4.51 13.16 -6.34
CA GLY A 24 5.46 12.07 -6.55
C GLY A 24 5.96 11.48 -5.24
N PHE A 25 6.25 10.19 -5.27
CA PHE A 25 6.90 9.44 -4.21
C PHE A 25 8.20 8.84 -4.75
N TYR A 26 9.24 8.94 -3.96
CA TYR A 26 10.54 8.36 -4.28
C TYR A 26 10.99 7.50 -3.10
N ALA A 27 11.50 6.31 -3.40
CA ALA A 27 12.11 5.42 -2.44
C ALA A 27 13.47 4.94 -2.95
N ALA A 28 14.45 4.87 -2.07
CA ALA A 28 15.73 4.26 -2.32
C ALA A 28 16.05 3.28 -1.19
N TYR A 29 16.42 2.07 -1.54
CA TYR A 29 16.75 1.01 -0.60
C TYR A 29 18.17 0.51 -0.84
N GLN A 30 19.01 0.59 0.19
CA GLN A 30 20.39 0.11 0.14
C GLN A 30 20.40 -1.41 0.32
N ILE A 31 20.86 -2.15 -0.72
CA ILE A 31 21.00 -3.60 -0.67
C ILE A 31 22.36 -3.99 -0.07
N SER A 32 23.39 -3.24 -0.41
CA SER A 32 24.75 -3.44 0.06
C SER A 32 25.49 -2.09 0.13
N THR A 33 26.75 -2.08 0.54
CA THR A 33 27.57 -0.87 0.57
C THR A 33 27.64 -0.13 -0.76
N ARG A 34 27.40 -0.83 -1.89
CA ARG A 34 27.51 -0.24 -3.25
C ARG A 34 26.20 -0.29 -4.04
N TRP A 35 25.28 -1.18 -3.72
CA TRP A 35 24.06 -1.35 -4.47
C TRP A 35 22.86 -0.74 -3.76
N ARG A 36 22.08 0.05 -4.49
CA ARG A 36 20.86 0.68 -4.04
C ARG A 36 19.74 0.39 -5.04
N LEU A 37 18.60 -0.10 -4.57
CA LEU A 37 17.37 -0.09 -5.35
C LEU A 37 16.75 1.30 -5.26
N ILE A 38 16.22 1.77 -6.37
CA ILE A 38 15.49 3.03 -6.44
C ILE A 38 14.14 2.78 -7.10
N GLY A 39 13.15 3.49 -6.67
CA GLY A 39 11.83 3.41 -7.29
C GLY A 39 10.99 4.62 -6.93
N GLY A 40 9.99 4.87 -7.73
CA GLY A 40 9.08 5.95 -7.47
C GLY A 40 7.83 5.88 -8.33
N ALA A 41 6.87 6.68 -7.95
CA ALA A 41 5.64 6.91 -8.68
C ALA A 41 5.33 8.40 -8.70
N THR A 42 4.90 8.90 -9.84
CA THR A 42 4.41 10.26 -10.01
C THR A 42 3.01 10.23 -10.58
N PHE A 43 2.13 10.98 -9.96
CA PHE A 43 0.72 11.11 -10.33
C PHE A 43 0.46 12.55 -10.72
N SER A 44 0.18 12.77 -12.01
CA SER A 44 -0.03 14.10 -12.54
C SER A 44 -1.44 14.23 -13.09
N ARG A 45 -2.10 15.33 -12.77
CA ARG A 45 -3.40 15.69 -13.34
C ARG A 45 -3.25 16.89 -14.27
N LEU A 46 -3.59 16.67 -15.52
CA LEU A 46 -3.60 17.72 -16.54
C LEU A 46 -4.88 18.57 -16.39
N PRO A 47 -4.78 19.90 -16.48
CA PRO A 47 -5.93 20.78 -16.53
C PRO A 47 -6.74 20.54 -17.82
N ASP A 48 -8.02 20.90 -17.81
CA ASP A 48 -8.92 20.73 -18.94
C ASP A 48 -8.43 21.44 -20.19
N THR A 49 -7.74 22.55 -20.02
CA THR A 49 -7.09 23.32 -21.07
C THR A 49 -6.00 22.59 -21.83
N ILE A 50 -5.35 21.59 -21.21
CA ILE A 50 -4.35 20.72 -21.85
C ILE A 50 -4.97 19.40 -22.25
N ALA A 51 -5.80 18.82 -21.41
CA ALA A 51 -6.45 17.53 -21.63
C ALA A 51 -7.45 17.55 -22.79
N GLY A 52 -7.97 18.71 -23.16
CA GLY A 52 -8.82 18.90 -24.36
C GLY A 52 -8.06 18.85 -25.68
N SER A 53 -6.72 18.73 -25.67
CA SER A 53 -5.92 18.60 -26.89
C SER A 53 -6.19 17.25 -27.60
N PRO A 54 -6.34 17.23 -28.92
CA PRO A 54 -6.56 16.00 -29.68
C PRO A 54 -5.38 15.02 -29.64
N ILE A 55 -4.21 15.46 -29.15
CA ILE A 55 -3.02 14.61 -28.97
C ILE A 55 -2.85 14.10 -27.53
N VAL A 56 -3.72 14.51 -26.61
CA VAL A 56 -3.73 14.06 -25.22
C VAL A 56 -4.84 13.03 -25.05
N GLY A 57 -4.45 11.78 -24.89
CA GLY A 57 -5.40 10.68 -24.70
C GLY A 57 -6.00 10.57 -23.29
N GLU A 58 -5.28 11.10 -22.28
CA GLU A 58 -5.68 10.94 -20.88
C GLU A 58 -5.40 12.21 -20.06
N ARG A 59 -6.26 12.47 -19.06
CA ARG A 59 -6.12 13.59 -18.13
C ARG A 59 -5.15 13.31 -17.00
N ILE A 60 -4.99 12.03 -16.67
CA ILE A 60 -4.18 11.59 -15.53
C ILE A 60 -2.99 10.83 -16.11
N LEU A 61 -1.81 11.31 -15.77
CA LEU A 61 -0.56 10.66 -16.14
C LEU A 61 0.04 10.03 -14.88
N ASN A 62 0.16 8.72 -14.90
CA ASN A 62 0.82 7.96 -13.84
C ASN A 62 2.14 7.44 -14.39
N GLN A 63 3.23 7.81 -13.72
CA GLN A 63 4.56 7.32 -14.06
C GLN A 63 5.09 6.48 -12.92
N TYR A 64 5.66 5.33 -13.26
CA TYR A 64 6.30 4.44 -12.31
C TYR A 64 7.70 4.12 -12.83
N TYR A 65 8.65 4.08 -11.93
CA TYR A 65 9.99 3.65 -12.28
C TYR A 65 10.60 2.81 -11.18
N ALA A 66 11.42 1.86 -11.58
CA ALA A 66 12.26 1.08 -10.70
C ALA A 66 13.63 0.91 -11.35
N GLY A 67 14.67 0.90 -10.56
CA GLY A 67 16.02 0.74 -11.05
C GLY A 67 16.99 0.31 -9.96
N ALA A 68 18.22 0.07 -10.36
CA ALA A 68 19.31 -0.17 -9.44
C ALA A 68 20.39 0.89 -9.68
N ALA A 69 20.91 1.47 -8.61
CA ALA A 69 22.06 2.35 -8.62
C ALA A 69 23.27 1.65 -8.02
N TYR A 70 24.42 1.80 -8.64
CA TYR A 70 25.69 1.31 -8.13
C TYR A 70 26.57 2.49 -7.76
N ASP A 71 27.06 2.51 -6.53
CA ASP A 71 27.95 3.56 -6.03
C ASP A 71 29.40 3.24 -6.45
N LEU A 72 29.97 4.14 -7.23
CA LEU A 72 31.35 4.08 -7.69
C LEU A 72 32.33 4.78 -6.72
N SER A 73 31.82 5.42 -5.66
CA SER A 73 32.68 6.11 -4.70
C SER A 73 33.60 5.13 -3.95
N SER A 74 34.75 5.61 -3.53
CA SER A 74 35.69 4.82 -2.74
C SER A 74 35.37 4.81 -1.24
N GLU A 75 34.49 5.68 -0.79
CA GLU A 75 34.06 5.74 0.61
C GLU A 75 32.97 4.68 0.85
N GLN A 76 33.28 3.68 1.63
CA GLN A 76 32.32 2.66 2.07
C GLN A 76 31.55 3.20 3.28
N GLU A 77 30.31 3.60 3.03
CA GLU A 77 29.35 3.78 4.11
C GLU A 77 29.06 2.39 4.72
N GLN A 78 29.36 2.21 5.98
CA GLN A 78 29.12 0.92 6.65
C GLN A 78 27.61 0.67 6.73
N TRP A 79 27.18 -0.41 6.09
CA TRP A 79 25.82 -0.92 6.25
C TRP A 79 25.55 -1.17 7.74
N PRO A 80 24.44 -0.64 8.31
CA PRO A 80 24.10 -0.91 9.71
C PRO A 80 23.95 -2.42 9.92
N GLN A 81 24.92 -3.03 10.59
CA GLN A 81 24.83 -4.45 10.96
C GLN A 81 23.84 -4.61 12.12
N GLY A 82 22.98 -5.62 12.04
CA GLY A 82 22.11 -6.00 13.14
C GLY A 82 20.75 -5.32 13.20
N ARG A 83 20.19 -4.85 12.08
CA ARG A 83 18.78 -4.44 12.07
C ARG A 83 17.89 -5.67 12.32
N PRO A 84 16.96 -5.58 13.30
CA PRO A 84 16.12 -6.70 13.64
C PRO A 84 15.24 -7.11 12.46
N LEU A 85 15.08 -8.41 12.28
CA LEU A 85 14.08 -8.96 11.38
C LEU A 85 12.71 -8.84 12.05
N ILE A 86 11.73 -8.35 11.32
CA ILE A 86 10.34 -8.29 11.77
C ILE A 86 9.59 -9.45 11.14
N VAL A 87 8.84 -10.20 11.94
CA VAL A 87 7.97 -11.27 11.46
C VAL A 87 6.56 -11.01 11.95
N ARG A 88 5.59 -11.08 11.05
CA ARG A 88 4.18 -10.88 11.34
C ARG A 88 3.37 -12.08 10.86
N ALA A 89 2.43 -12.54 11.69
CA ALA A 89 1.38 -13.48 11.31
C ALA A 89 0.02 -12.80 11.48
N LEU A 90 -0.87 -13.00 10.53
CA LEU A 90 -2.18 -12.35 10.51
C LEU A 90 -3.30 -13.32 10.14
N TYR A 91 -4.48 -13.04 10.68
CA TYR A 91 -5.73 -13.73 10.36
C TYR A 91 -6.87 -12.72 10.34
N GLY A 92 -7.73 -12.75 9.32
CA GLY A 92 -8.81 -11.79 9.18
C GLY A 92 -10.00 -12.30 8.39
N ALA A 93 -11.08 -11.55 8.49
CA ALA A 93 -12.33 -11.79 7.77
C ALA A 93 -12.68 -10.62 6.85
N SER A 94 -13.33 -10.93 5.75
CA SER A 94 -13.84 -9.93 4.81
C SER A 94 -14.91 -9.05 5.45
N THR A 95 -15.03 -7.83 4.95
CA THR A 95 -16.03 -6.86 5.39
C THR A 95 -16.59 -6.08 4.20
N ASP A 96 -17.88 -5.79 4.26
CA ASP A 96 -18.54 -4.89 3.30
C ASP A 96 -18.39 -3.41 3.68
N CYS A 97 -17.72 -3.12 4.79
CA CYS A 97 -17.44 -1.77 5.24
C CYS A 97 -16.44 -1.06 4.33
N ASN A 98 -16.64 0.23 4.06
CA ASN A 98 -15.64 1.04 3.39
C ASN A 98 -14.43 1.31 4.31
N LEU A 99 -13.23 1.42 3.75
CA LEU A 99 -12.00 1.68 4.50
C LEU A 99 -12.13 2.87 5.46
N VAL A 100 -12.69 3.99 4.98
CA VAL A 100 -12.85 5.22 5.78
C VAL A 100 -13.76 4.98 6.98
N ASP A 101 -14.83 4.21 6.82
CA ASP A 101 -15.76 3.90 7.90
C ASP A 101 -15.15 2.94 8.92
N ILE A 102 -14.30 2.01 8.49
CA ILE A 102 -13.55 1.12 9.39
C ILE A 102 -12.57 1.93 10.24
N VAL A 103 -11.73 2.74 9.59
CA VAL A 103 -10.71 3.56 10.28
C VAL A 103 -11.36 4.58 11.22
N ALA A 104 -12.55 5.09 10.88
CA ALA A 104 -13.32 5.98 11.73
C ALA A 104 -14.16 5.25 12.80
N PHE A 105 -14.03 3.92 12.93
CA PHE A 105 -14.82 3.08 13.85
C PHE A 105 -16.34 3.18 13.68
N ARG A 106 -16.81 3.56 12.49
CA ARG A 106 -18.24 3.66 12.16
C ARG A 106 -18.83 2.37 11.61
N CYS A 107 -17.96 1.48 11.11
CA CYS A 107 -18.34 0.16 10.60
C CYS A 107 -17.21 -0.82 10.94
N THR A 108 -17.53 -1.81 11.76
CA THR A 108 -16.57 -2.85 12.19
C THR A 108 -17.15 -4.25 12.01
N THR A 109 -18.15 -4.40 11.15
CA THR A 109 -18.80 -5.67 10.89
C THR A 109 -17.83 -6.59 10.16
N VAL A 110 -17.40 -7.64 10.82
CA VAL A 110 -16.73 -8.79 10.21
C VAL A 110 -17.79 -9.84 9.89
N HIS A 111 -17.55 -10.64 8.87
CA HIS A 111 -18.49 -11.57 8.24
C HIS A 111 -19.43 -10.87 7.25
N THR A 112 -18.96 -10.86 6.03
CA THR A 112 -19.81 -10.56 4.87
C THR A 112 -20.77 -11.75 4.63
N LYS A 113 -21.68 -11.58 3.71
CA LYS A 113 -22.53 -12.68 3.22
C LYS A 113 -21.71 -13.88 2.69
N ASP A 114 -20.46 -13.63 2.31
CA ASP A 114 -19.59 -14.61 1.68
C ASP A 114 -18.71 -15.36 2.68
N ASP A 115 -18.59 -14.84 3.92
CA ASP A 115 -17.80 -15.41 5.02
C ASP A 115 -16.34 -15.74 4.65
N THR A 116 -15.79 -15.02 3.64
CA THR A 116 -14.41 -15.18 3.19
C THR A 116 -13.41 -14.59 4.18
N GLY A 117 -12.16 -15.01 4.10
CA GLY A 117 -11.15 -14.57 5.04
C GLY A 117 -9.75 -14.63 4.48
N ILE A 118 -8.80 -14.21 5.29
CA ILE A 118 -7.36 -14.24 4.97
C ILE A 118 -6.55 -14.82 6.12
N VAL A 119 -5.49 -15.54 5.77
CA VAL A 119 -4.42 -15.92 6.71
C VAL A 119 -3.09 -15.63 6.03
N GLY A 120 -2.15 -15.00 6.73
CA GLY A 120 -0.91 -14.58 6.11
C GLY A 120 0.28 -14.53 7.04
N ALA A 121 1.45 -14.48 6.42
CA ALA A 121 2.72 -14.24 7.08
C ALA A 121 3.53 -13.21 6.29
N GLU A 122 4.21 -12.35 7.01
CA GLU A 122 5.00 -11.26 6.45
C GLU A 122 6.35 -11.18 7.13
N VAL A 123 7.35 -10.80 6.36
CA VAL A 123 8.69 -10.50 6.84
C VAL A 123 8.97 -9.04 6.54
N GLY A 124 9.50 -8.34 7.51
CA GLY A 124 9.84 -6.94 7.38
C GLY A 124 11.21 -6.63 7.96
N TRP A 125 11.70 -5.44 7.65
CA TRP A 125 12.94 -4.90 8.20
C TRP A 125 12.84 -3.39 8.35
N PRO A 126 13.42 -2.81 9.42
CA PRO A 126 13.45 -1.37 9.61
C PRO A 126 14.23 -0.69 8.49
N LEU A 127 13.67 0.38 7.94
CA LEU A 127 14.31 1.24 6.94
C LEU A 127 14.86 2.50 7.57
N VAL A 128 14.03 3.18 8.38
CA VAL A 128 14.36 4.44 9.04
C VAL A 128 13.80 4.42 10.44
N ASP A 129 14.62 4.75 11.41
CA ASP A 129 14.22 4.94 12.80
C ASP A 129 14.10 6.44 13.09
N ARG A 130 13.02 6.88 13.73
CA ARG A 130 12.76 8.26 14.12
C ARG A 130 12.96 9.28 12.99
N LEU A 131 12.17 9.12 11.94
CA LEU A 131 12.22 9.97 10.73
C LEU A 131 12.26 11.47 11.14
N ASN A 132 13.33 12.15 10.78
CA ASN A 132 13.59 13.55 11.15
C ASN A 132 13.47 13.84 12.66
N GLY A 133 13.76 12.86 13.53
CA GLY A 133 13.65 12.98 14.99
C GLY A 133 12.24 12.82 15.55
N TRP A 134 11.25 12.60 14.71
CA TRP A 134 9.86 12.35 15.10
C TRP A 134 9.70 10.90 15.62
N PRO A 135 8.71 10.62 16.46
CA PRO A 135 8.38 9.27 16.88
C PRO A 135 7.68 8.49 15.74
N LEU A 136 8.39 8.37 14.62
CA LEU A 136 7.89 7.79 13.38
C LEU A 136 8.98 6.92 12.75
N ASP A 137 8.74 5.60 12.73
CA ASP A 137 9.63 4.64 12.10
C ASP A 137 9.08 4.20 10.75
N LEU A 138 9.98 3.86 9.81
CA LEU A 138 9.61 3.26 8.54
C LEU A 138 10.18 1.84 8.47
N ALA A 139 9.37 0.89 8.01
CA ALA A 139 9.77 -0.49 7.74
C ALA A 139 9.27 -0.95 6.37
N GLY A 140 10.06 -1.78 5.70
CA GLY A 140 9.65 -2.47 4.49
C GLY A 140 9.10 -3.85 4.83
N PHE A 141 8.06 -4.29 4.13
CA PHE A 141 7.45 -5.61 4.31
C PHE A 141 7.27 -6.32 2.98
N VAL A 142 7.47 -7.63 3.02
CA VAL A 142 7.03 -8.56 1.97
C VAL A 142 6.25 -9.67 2.64
N GLY A 143 5.12 -10.06 2.08
CA GLY A 143 4.26 -11.07 2.66
C GLY A 143 3.51 -11.91 1.66
N VAL A 144 3.05 -13.05 2.15
CA VAL A 144 2.13 -13.95 1.46
C VAL A 144 0.86 -14.06 2.29
N THR A 145 -0.27 -13.87 1.62
CA THR A 145 -1.59 -14.02 2.21
C THR A 145 -2.36 -15.07 1.44
N GLN A 146 -2.92 -16.06 2.12
CA GLN A 146 -3.81 -17.05 1.56
C GLN A 146 -5.24 -16.56 1.73
N HIS A 147 -5.95 -16.35 0.64
CA HIS A 147 -7.39 -16.09 0.64
C HIS A 147 -8.14 -17.39 0.90
N LYS A 148 -9.09 -17.33 1.83
CA LYS A 148 -10.00 -18.41 2.22
C LYS A 148 -11.38 -18.08 1.68
N GLU A 149 -11.73 -18.71 0.58
CA GLU A 149 -12.93 -18.35 -0.20
C GLU A 149 -14.16 -19.19 0.17
N GLN A 150 -14.06 -20.03 1.21
CA GLN A 150 -15.18 -20.80 1.83
C GLN A 150 -16.00 -21.63 0.84
N GLY A 151 -15.36 -22.12 -0.22
CA GLY A 151 -16.01 -22.94 -1.26
C GLY A 151 -16.73 -22.17 -2.35
N LEU A 152 -16.77 -20.84 -2.29
CA LEU A 152 -17.31 -19.99 -3.35
C LEU A 152 -16.43 -20.02 -4.60
N GLN A 153 -15.13 -20.16 -4.40
CA GLN A 153 -14.10 -20.44 -5.41
C GLN A 153 -12.91 -21.14 -4.74
N PRO A 154 -11.91 -21.65 -5.50
CA PRO A 154 -10.71 -22.21 -4.91
C PRO A 154 -9.92 -21.18 -4.09
N ASP A 155 -9.37 -21.57 -2.96
CA ASP A 155 -8.44 -20.74 -2.20
C ASP A 155 -7.18 -20.43 -3.01
N PHE A 156 -6.65 -19.20 -2.89
CA PHE A 156 -5.49 -18.78 -3.67
C PHE A 156 -4.57 -17.83 -2.88
N PRO A 157 -3.28 -17.76 -3.25
CA PRO A 157 -2.32 -16.87 -2.64
C PRO A 157 -2.34 -15.45 -3.24
N GLU A 158 -2.00 -14.49 -2.39
CA GLU A 158 -1.66 -13.11 -2.72
C GLU A 158 -0.24 -12.83 -2.20
N ILE A 159 0.59 -12.17 -3.01
CA ILE A 159 1.90 -11.66 -2.62
C ILE A 159 1.80 -10.15 -2.51
N LYS A 160 2.31 -9.58 -1.45
CA LYS A 160 2.30 -8.13 -1.24
C LYS A 160 3.66 -7.60 -0.79
N GLY A 161 3.98 -6.39 -1.23
CA GLY A 161 5.15 -5.64 -0.80
C GLY A 161 4.77 -4.20 -0.53
N TYR A 162 5.17 -3.67 0.62
CA TYR A 162 4.78 -2.32 1.03
C TYR A 162 5.77 -1.70 2.01
N ILE A 163 5.75 -0.37 2.08
CA ILE A 163 6.42 0.39 3.12
C ILE A 163 5.38 0.77 4.17
N LYS A 164 5.72 0.59 5.43
CA LYS A 164 4.86 0.90 6.57
C LYS A 164 5.51 1.94 7.46
N ALA A 165 4.75 2.99 7.76
CA ALA A 165 5.08 3.97 8.76
C ALA A 165 4.43 3.57 10.09
N TYR A 166 5.19 3.62 11.19
CA TYR A 166 4.70 3.41 12.56
C TYR A 166 4.88 4.69 13.35
N PHE A 167 3.79 5.28 13.76
CA PHE A 167 3.78 6.38 14.71
C PHE A 167 3.62 5.83 16.13
N TYR A 168 4.44 6.34 17.05
CA TYR A 168 4.44 6.05 18.48
C TYR A 168 4.70 7.33 19.26
N GLY A 169 4.93 7.27 20.58
CA GLY A 169 5.18 8.46 21.39
C GLY A 169 3.90 8.99 22.05
N PHE A 170 2.99 8.08 22.34
CA PHE A 170 1.78 8.41 23.11
C PHE A 170 2.12 8.71 24.58
N PRO A 171 1.35 9.55 25.28
CA PRO A 171 1.62 9.91 26.69
C PRO A 171 1.70 8.72 27.64
N TRP A 172 1.11 7.60 27.28
CA TRP A 172 1.09 6.36 28.09
C TRP A 172 2.16 5.34 27.69
N ASP A 173 2.99 5.59 26.67
CA ASP A 173 3.98 4.63 26.13
C ASP A 173 5.03 4.20 27.17
N ALA A 174 5.25 5.00 28.22
CA ALA A 174 6.09 4.60 29.34
C ALA A 174 5.55 3.34 30.08
N LYS A 175 4.24 3.07 29.98
CA LYS A 175 3.58 1.91 30.62
C LYS A 175 3.19 0.85 29.59
N LEU A 176 2.70 1.26 28.43
CA LEU A 176 2.19 0.39 27.38
C LEU A 176 2.51 1.01 26.03
N ARG A 177 3.55 0.50 25.36
CA ARG A 177 3.92 0.97 24.02
C ARG A 177 2.81 0.64 23.04
N THR A 178 2.35 1.67 22.37
CA THR A 178 1.27 1.63 21.39
C THR A 178 1.78 2.19 20.09
N ARG A 179 1.37 1.61 18.96
CA ARG A 179 1.72 2.13 17.64
C ARG A 179 0.47 2.26 16.78
N ILE A 180 0.43 3.31 15.95
CA ILE A 180 -0.46 3.41 14.82
C ILE A 180 0.38 3.24 13.57
N GLY A 181 -0.01 2.32 12.70
CA GLY A 181 0.70 2.01 11.46
C GLY A 181 -0.11 2.36 10.22
N LEU A 182 0.57 2.76 9.16
CA LEU A 182 -0.01 2.87 7.81
C LEU A 182 0.96 2.29 6.80
N GLY A 183 0.58 1.19 6.18
CA GLY A 183 1.30 0.57 5.08
C GLY A 183 0.75 1.02 3.72
N VAL A 184 1.65 1.24 2.77
CA VAL A 184 1.30 1.58 1.38
C VAL A 184 2.21 0.79 0.43
N GLY A 185 1.62 0.10 -0.54
CA GLY A 185 2.37 -0.69 -1.49
C GLY A 185 1.51 -1.33 -2.56
N LEU A 186 1.95 -2.48 -3.04
CA LEU A 186 1.28 -3.23 -4.10
C LEU A 186 1.04 -4.67 -3.64
N SER A 187 -0.04 -5.26 -4.14
CA SER A 187 -0.32 -6.69 -4.03
C SER A 187 -0.65 -7.28 -5.38
N TRP A 188 -0.17 -8.49 -5.58
CA TRP A 188 -0.54 -9.35 -6.70
C TRP A 188 -1.24 -10.59 -6.18
N ALA A 189 -2.50 -10.75 -6.53
CA ALA A 189 -3.30 -11.92 -6.18
C ALA A 189 -3.37 -12.88 -7.37
N LYS A 190 -3.21 -14.19 -7.10
CA LYS A 190 -3.31 -15.21 -8.14
C LYS A 190 -4.70 -15.23 -8.78
N ASP A 191 -5.71 -14.91 -8.00
CA ASP A 191 -7.11 -14.80 -8.45
C ASP A 191 -7.75 -13.55 -7.83
N ILE A 192 -8.94 -13.16 -8.31
CA ILE A 192 -9.67 -12.03 -7.74
C ILE A 192 -10.49 -12.54 -6.54
N PRO A 193 -10.37 -11.92 -5.34
CA PRO A 193 -11.20 -12.29 -4.20
C PRO A 193 -12.69 -12.25 -4.55
N PHE A 194 -13.44 -13.26 -4.13
CA PHE A 194 -14.87 -13.39 -4.48
C PHE A 194 -15.66 -12.14 -4.09
N SER A 195 -15.44 -11.62 -2.89
CA SER A 195 -16.07 -10.38 -2.42
C SER A 195 -15.74 -9.16 -3.28
N GLU A 196 -14.48 -9.07 -3.78
CA GLU A 196 -14.03 -8.01 -4.69
C GLU A 196 -14.69 -8.16 -6.06
N ALA A 197 -14.67 -9.36 -6.65
CA ALA A 197 -15.28 -9.64 -7.93
C ALA A 197 -16.78 -9.33 -7.94
N ARG A 198 -17.50 -9.82 -6.93
CA ARG A 198 -18.94 -9.56 -6.75
C ARG A 198 -19.27 -8.07 -6.71
N ASP A 199 -18.53 -7.31 -5.91
CA ASP A 199 -18.80 -5.88 -5.71
C ASP A 199 -18.44 -5.04 -6.92
N LEU A 200 -17.40 -5.41 -7.65
CA LEU A 200 -16.98 -4.73 -8.86
C LEU A 200 -17.92 -5.06 -10.06
N GLU A 201 -18.31 -6.32 -10.18
CA GLU A 201 -19.27 -6.77 -11.20
C GLU A 201 -20.64 -6.10 -11.03
N ALA A 202 -21.15 -6.05 -9.79
CA ALA A 202 -22.41 -5.38 -9.48
C ALA A 202 -22.41 -3.88 -9.86
N LYS A 203 -21.23 -3.27 -9.95
CA LYS A 203 -21.02 -1.86 -10.32
C LYS A 203 -20.57 -1.69 -11.78
N GLY A 204 -20.45 -2.78 -12.56
CA GLY A 204 -19.94 -2.75 -13.94
C GLY A 204 -18.49 -2.27 -14.04
N ARG A 205 -17.64 -2.60 -13.04
CA ARG A 205 -16.26 -2.13 -12.93
C ARG A 205 -15.26 -3.24 -13.25
N ASN A 206 -14.06 -2.83 -13.67
CA ASN A 206 -12.97 -3.76 -13.97
C ASN A 206 -12.41 -4.41 -12.69
N THR A 207 -11.79 -5.59 -12.86
CA THR A 207 -11.00 -6.29 -11.87
C THR A 207 -9.53 -6.32 -12.29
N SER A 208 -8.60 -6.51 -11.34
CA SER A 208 -7.17 -6.66 -11.62
C SER A 208 -6.47 -7.54 -10.59
N HIS A 209 -5.53 -8.35 -11.05
CA HIS A 209 -4.66 -9.13 -10.18
C HIS A 209 -3.69 -8.25 -9.40
N LEU A 210 -3.21 -7.15 -10.00
CA LEU A 210 -2.30 -6.20 -9.36
C LEU A 210 -3.07 -4.97 -8.89
N LEU A 211 -3.09 -4.74 -7.59
CA LEU A 211 -3.75 -3.58 -6.98
C LEU A 211 -2.84 -2.93 -5.92
N GLN A 212 -3.18 -1.71 -5.54
CA GLN A 212 -2.59 -1.03 -4.40
C GLN A 212 -3.06 -1.67 -3.10
N VAL A 213 -2.14 -1.74 -2.13
CA VAL A 213 -2.44 -2.08 -0.73
C VAL A 213 -2.36 -0.83 0.13
N LEU A 214 -3.39 -0.68 0.98
CA LEU A 214 -3.32 0.18 2.17
C LEU A 214 -3.54 -0.70 3.40
N ASP A 215 -2.66 -0.52 4.40
CA ASP A 215 -2.60 -1.35 5.60
C ASP A 215 -2.56 -0.49 6.88
N PRO A 216 -3.68 0.20 7.23
CA PRO A 216 -3.78 0.89 8.51
C PRO A 216 -3.90 -0.13 9.64
N THR A 217 -3.15 0.14 10.74
CA THR A 217 -3.10 -0.75 11.92
C THR A 217 -3.04 0.06 13.21
N ILE A 218 -3.47 -0.58 14.28
CA ILE A 218 -3.20 -0.17 15.65
C ILE A 218 -2.75 -1.39 16.43
N ASP A 219 -1.69 -1.24 17.23
CA ASP A 219 -1.14 -2.33 18.03
C ASP A 219 -0.55 -1.85 19.35
N MET A 220 -0.31 -2.81 20.22
CA MET A 220 0.33 -2.58 21.52
C MET A 220 1.29 -3.71 21.88
N SER A 221 2.31 -3.37 22.69
CA SER A 221 3.30 -4.36 23.15
C SER A 221 2.66 -5.40 24.06
N LEU A 222 2.75 -6.67 23.65
CA LEU A 222 2.30 -7.80 24.46
C LEU A 222 3.11 -7.89 25.77
N GLY A 223 4.41 -7.67 25.67
CA GLY A 223 5.29 -7.74 26.85
C GLY A 223 5.04 -6.64 27.88
N ASP A 224 4.66 -5.44 27.45
CA ASP A 224 4.28 -4.38 28.38
C ASP A 224 2.90 -4.68 29.01
N LEU A 225 1.96 -5.24 28.24
CA LEU A 225 0.63 -5.56 28.73
C LEU A 225 0.63 -6.64 29.82
N ILE A 226 1.44 -7.71 29.64
CA ILE A 226 1.50 -8.84 30.58
C ILE A 226 2.74 -8.79 31.50
N ALA A 227 3.48 -7.68 31.49
CA ALA A 227 4.71 -7.46 32.28
C ALA A 227 5.83 -8.49 32.04
N VAL A 228 5.97 -9.02 30.82
CA VAL A 228 7.00 -10.01 30.44
C VAL A 228 8.04 -9.34 29.53
N ARG A 229 9.25 -9.14 30.04
CA ARG A 229 10.32 -8.41 29.35
C ARG A 229 10.74 -9.02 28.02
N SER A 230 10.78 -10.34 27.89
CA SER A 230 11.17 -11.04 26.66
C SER A 230 10.18 -10.83 25.51
N LEU A 231 8.94 -10.46 25.80
CA LEU A 231 7.89 -10.20 24.82
C LEU A 231 7.69 -8.71 24.51
N ARG A 232 8.59 -7.85 24.99
CA ARG A 232 8.46 -6.40 24.78
C ARG A 232 8.46 -6.00 23.31
N ASN A 233 9.21 -6.71 22.49
CA ASN A 233 9.26 -6.47 21.03
C ASN A 233 8.23 -7.31 20.26
N THR A 234 7.28 -7.91 20.95
CA THR A 234 6.13 -8.57 20.37
C THR A 234 4.92 -7.67 20.54
N PHE A 235 4.29 -7.34 19.43
CA PHE A 235 3.11 -6.49 19.35
C PHE A 235 1.93 -7.33 18.86
N PHE A 236 0.77 -7.09 19.43
CA PHE A 236 -0.48 -7.61 18.92
C PHE A 236 -1.41 -6.46 18.57
N GLY A 237 -2.18 -6.61 17.53
CA GLY A 237 -3.01 -5.53 17.06
C GLY A 237 -4.07 -5.96 16.07
N ALA A 238 -4.78 -4.97 15.58
CA ALA A 238 -5.75 -5.11 14.52
C ALA A 238 -5.41 -4.16 13.36
N GLY A 239 -5.85 -4.52 12.19
CA GLY A 239 -5.65 -3.72 10.98
C GLY A 239 -6.69 -4.00 9.91
N VAL A 240 -6.54 -3.28 8.81
CA VAL A 240 -7.35 -3.46 7.61
C VAL A 240 -6.41 -3.74 6.44
N SER A 241 -6.55 -4.90 5.82
CA SER A 241 -5.95 -5.14 4.52
C SER A 241 -6.90 -4.62 3.45
N HIS A 242 -6.62 -3.42 2.96
CA HIS A 242 -7.39 -2.78 1.90
C HIS A 242 -6.65 -2.91 0.58
N ARG A 243 -7.32 -3.48 -0.39
CA ARG A 243 -6.82 -3.67 -1.74
C ARG A 243 -7.69 -2.87 -2.71
N SER A 244 -7.10 -1.97 -3.49
CA SER A 244 -7.88 -1.11 -4.41
C SER A 244 -7.08 -0.60 -5.61
N GLY A 245 -7.80 -0.14 -6.65
CA GLY A 245 -7.24 0.37 -7.90
C GLY A 245 -7.12 1.88 -7.99
N ILE A 246 -7.02 2.60 -6.87
CA ILE A 246 -6.85 4.08 -6.82
C ILE A 246 -7.91 4.80 -7.67
N PHE A 247 -9.18 4.56 -7.37
CA PHE A 247 -10.32 5.22 -8.03
C PHE A 247 -10.40 5.05 -9.56
N GLY A 248 -9.81 3.97 -10.12
CA GLY A 248 -9.78 3.74 -11.56
C GLY A 248 -8.82 4.66 -12.34
N SER A 249 -7.91 5.31 -11.65
CA SER A 249 -6.99 6.30 -12.24
C SER A 249 -5.68 5.71 -12.75
N SER A 250 -5.47 4.39 -12.64
CA SER A 250 -4.22 3.73 -12.98
C SER A 250 -4.42 2.58 -13.95
N GLN A 251 -3.87 2.69 -15.16
CA GLN A 251 -3.84 1.61 -16.15
C GLN A 251 -3.03 0.40 -15.65
N LEU A 252 -1.94 0.63 -14.92
CA LEU A 252 -1.13 -0.44 -14.30
C LEU A 252 -1.97 -1.30 -13.37
N LEU A 253 -2.94 -0.70 -12.68
CA LEU A 253 -3.85 -1.37 -11.76
C LEU A 253 -5.17 -1.75 -12.45
N GLY A 254 -5.23 -1.80 -13.80
CA GLY A 254 -6.38 -2.22 -14.58
C GLY A 254 -7.55 -1.22 -14.58
N ASN A 255 -7.33 0.05 -14.25
CA ASN A 255 -8.38 1.08 -14.11
C ASN A 255 -9.51 0.66 -13.15
N VAL A 256 -9.17 -0.10 -12.12
CA VAL A 256 -10.11 -0.59 -11.11
C VAL A 256 -10.56 0.55 -10.19
N ASN A 257 -11.87 0.70 -10.04
CA ASN A 257 -12.46 1.65 -9.09
C ASN A 257 -13.22 0.90 -8.00
N GLY A 258 -12.51 0.46 -6.98
CA GLY A 258 -12.99 -0.35 -5.87
C GLY A 258 -11.92 -1.36 -5.45
N GLY A 259 -12.33 -2.37 -4.72
CA GLY A 259 -11.45 -3.41 -4.19
C GLY A 259 -12.09 -4.13 -3.03
N SER A 260 -11.28 -4.80 -2.22
CA SER A 260 -11.71 -5.58 -1.05
C SER A 260 -11.14 -5.04 0.25
N ASN A 261 -11.85 -5.30 1.35
CA ASN A 261 -11.43 -5.00 2.70
C ASN A 261 -11.49 -6.26 3.56
N TYR A 262 -10.43 -6.47 4.33
CA TYR A 262 -10.37 -7.51 5.36
C TYR A 262 -9.96 -6.86 6.68
N ILE A 263 -10.76 -7.03 7.72
CA ILE A 263 -10.38 -6.67 9.08
C ILE A 263 -9.63 -7.86 9.65
N TYR A 264 -8.40 -7.65 10.15
CA TYR A 264 -7.56 -8.71 10.63
C TYR A 264 -6.93 -8.39 11.99
N GLY A 265 -6.67 -9.45 12.76
CA GLY A 265 -5.80 -9.41 13.92
C GLY A 265 -4.41 -9.94 13.56
N TYR A 266 -3.38 -9.51 14.28
CA TYR A 266 -2.02 -9.97 14.02
C TYR A 266 -1.14 -10.01 15.28
N LEU A 267 -0.10 -10.81 15.16
CA LEU A 267 1.08 -10.78 16.03
C LEU A 267 2.29 -10.42 15.19
N GLU A 268 3.09 -9.48 15.70
CA GLU A 268 4.34 -9.03 15.11
C GLU A 268 5.45 -9.09 16.14
N THR A 269 6.59 -9.65 15.79
CA THR A 269 7.76 -9.68 16.66
C THR A 269 9.02 -9.32 15.89
N SER A 270 9.98 -8.68 16.57
CA SER A 270 11.29 -8.35 16.01
C SER A 270 12.40 -9.08 16.77
N PHE A 271 13.37 -9.62 16.02
CA PHE A 271 14.50 -10.40 16.53
C PHE A 271 15.82 -9.70 16.28
#